data_8ca77c78892b797d5621f8b285aeb10c
#
_entry.id   8ca77c78892b797d5621f8b285aeb10c
#
_cell.length_a   1.000
_cell.length_b   1.000
_cell.length_c   1.000
_cell.angle_alpha   90.00
_cell.angle_beta   90.00
_cell.angle_gamma   90.00
#
_symmetry.space_group_name_H-M   'P 1'
#
loop_
_entity.id
_entity.type
_entity.pdbx_description
1 polymer ?
#
loop_
_entity_poly.entity_id
_entity_poly.type
_entity_poly.pdbx_seq_one_letter_code
_entity_poly.pdbx_strand_id
1 'polypeptide(L)' 'MDTKQAVLDILNELTGEDLSDQMDENIFENGLLDSMATVQMLLELQDKCDVTAPVSEFHREDWDTPNKIIAKVESLRNE' A
#
# COMPACT_ATOMS: atom_id res chain seq x y z
N MET A 1 -7.10 -14.84 -2.35
CA MET A 1 -6.02 -13.97 -2.86
C MET A 1 -5.07 -13.65 -1.73
N ASP A 2 -3.76 -13.72 -2.01
CA ASP A 2 -2.74 -13.39 -1.01
C ASP A 2 -2.63 -11.86 -0.89
N THR A 3 -2.90 -11.32 0.30
CA THR A 3 -2.84 -9.89 0.56
C THR A 3 -1.46 -9.33 0.26
N LYS A 4 -0.41 -10.03 0.65
CA LYS A 4 0.95 -9.60 0.39
C LYS A 4 1.20 -9.45 -1.11
N GLN A 5 0.81 -10.44 -1.89
CA GLN A 5 1.01 -10.40 -3.33
C GLN A 5 0.19 -9.29 -3.98
N ALA A 6 -1.05 -9.11 -3.54
CA ALA A 6 -1.90 -8.05 -4.06
C ALA A 6 -1.30 -6.67 -3.81
N VAL A 7 -0.80 -6.43 -2.60
CA VAL A 7 -0.16 -5.16 -2.26
C VAL A 7 1.09 -4.94 -3.10
N LEU A 8 1.92 -5.97 -3.23
CA LEU A 8 3.15 -5.86 -4.02
C LEU A 8 2.85 -5.59 -5.49
N ASP A 9 1.81 -6.22 -6.04
CA ASP A 9 1.40 -5.99 -7.43
C ASP A 9 0.95 -4.54 -7.62
N ILE A 10 0.17 -4.01 -6.68
CA ILE A 10 -0.28 -2.61 -6.72
C ILE A 10 0.92 -1.68 -6.68
N LEU A 11 1.84 -1.90 -5.75
CA LEU A 11 3.01 -1.05 -5.62
C LEU A 11 3.91 -1.14 -6.85
N ASN A 12 4.02 -2.32 -7.45
CA ASN A 12 4.79 -2.48 -8.69
C ASN A 12 4.19 -1.66 -9.82
N GLU A 13 2.87 -1.65 -9.94
CA GLU A 13 2.19 -0.84 -10.96
C GLU A 13 2.41 0.66 -10.74
N LEU A 14 2.38 1.10 -9.48
CA LEU A 14 2.46 2.52 -9.18
C LEU A 14 3.88 3.06 -9.20
N THR A 15 4.86 2.25 -8.79
CA THR A 15 6.25 2.69 -8.68
C THR A 15 7.11 2.21 -9.83
N GLY A 16 6.69 1.16 -10.51
CA GLY A 16 7.49 0.53 -11.56
C GLY A 16 8.60 -0.35 -11.02
N GLU A 17 8.60 -0.63 -9.72
CA GLU A 17 9.64 -1.44 -9.08
C GLU A 17 9.07 -2.60 -8.29
N ASP A 18 9.83 -3.70 -8.25
CA ASP A 18 9.49 -4.84 -7.42
C ASP A 18 10.00 -4.59 -6.01
N LEU A 19 9.08 -4.42 -5.07
CA LEU A 19 9.42 -4.10 -3.69
C LEU A 19 9.51 -5.33 -2.80
N SER A 20 9.47 -6.54 -3.37
CA SER A 20 9.51 -7.77 -2.58
C SER A 20 10.79 -7.92 -1.77
N ASP A 21 11.88 -7.29 -2.21
CA ASP A 21 13.15 -7.26 -1.49
C ASP A 21 13.35 -5.98 -0.67
N GLN A 22 12.33 -5.12 -0.63
CA GLN A 22 12.41 -3.81 0.03
C GLN A 22 11.21 -3.59 0.94
N MET A 23 10.81 -4.61 1.65
CA MET A 23 9.58 -4.58 2.45
C MET A 23 9.62 -3.58 3.61
N ASP A 24 10.82 -3.24 4.08
CA ASP A 24 10.98 -2.28 5.18
C ASP A 24 11.47 -0.92 4.72
N GLU A 25 11.54 -0.71 3.41
CA GLU A 25 11.98 0.59 2.87
C GLU A 25 10.85 1.61 2.99
N ASN A 26 11.22 2.84 3.36
CA ASN A 26 10.25 3.93 3.40
C ASN A 26 10.04 4.46 1.98
N ILE A 27 8.94 4.07 1.37
CA ILE A 27 8.66 4.37 -0.03
C ILE A 27 8.27 5.83 -0.27
N PHE A 28 7.93 6.57 0.78
CA PHE A 28 7.71 8.01 0.66
C PHE A 28 9.04 8.77 0.70
N GLU A 29 9.95 8.37 1.59
CA GLU A 29 11.24 9.04 1.72
C GLU A 29 12.14 8.81 0.52
N ASN A 30 12.09 7.63 -0.09
CA ASN A 30 12.92 7.35 -1.25
C ASN A 30 12.28 7.82 -2.56
N GLY A 31 11.11 8.45 -2.48
CA GLY A 31 10.45 9.05 -3.64
C GLY A 31 9.70 8.09 -4.55
N LEU A 32 9.55 6.84 -4.16
CA LEU A 32 8.81 5.87 -4.97
C LEU A 32 7.31 6.12 -4.97
N LEU A 33 6.78 6.66 -3.88
CA LEU A 33 5.35 6.93 -3.74
C LEU A 33 5.14 8.39 -3.35
N ASP A 34 4.24 9.08 -4.04
CA ASP A 34 3.88 10.46 -3.74
C ASP A 34 2.40 10.55 -3.39
N SER A 35 1.91 11.79 -3.20
CA SER A 35 0.51 12.02 -2.79
C SER A 35 -0.49 11.44 -3.79
N MET A 36 -0.23 11.63 -5.07
CA MET A 36 -1.14 11.14 -6.10
C MET A 36 -1.12 9.62 -6.19
N ALA A 37 0.07 9.04 -6.13
CA ALA A 37 0.20 7.58 -6.16
C ALA A 37 -0.43 6.96 -4.91
N THR A 38 -0.36 7.66 -3.77
CA THR A 38 -1.00 7.19 -2.55
C THR A 38 -2.52 7.08 -2.72
N VAL A 39 -3.15 8.09 -3.31
CA VAL A 39 -4.59 8.05 -3.57
C VAL A 39 -4.93 6.90 -4.51
N GLN A 40 -4.14 6.71 -5.56
CA GLN A 40 -4.34 5.58 -6.46
C GLN A 40 -4.17 4.24 -5.77
N MET A 41 -3.18 4.14 -4.88
CA MET A 41 -2.97 2.93 -4.09
C MET A 41 -4.22 2.60 -3.26
N LEU A 42 -4.80 3.59 -2.60
CA LEU A 42 -5.99 3.36 -1.80
C LEU A 42 -7.17 2.90 -2.65
N LEU A 43 -7.33 3.47 -3.83
CA LEU A 43 -8.38 3.05 -4.76
C LEU A 43 -8.15 1.63 -5.27
N GLU A 44 -6.91 1.28 -5.58
CA GLU A 44 -6.56 -0.06 -6.02
C GLU A 44 -6.77 -1.09 -4.91
N LEU A 45 -6.44 -0.73 -3.68
CA LEU A 45 -6.67 -1.60 -2.53
C LEU A 45 -8.16 -1.86 -2.33
N GLN A 46 -8.98 -0.83 -2.51
CA GLN A 46 -10.42 -0.98 -2.41
C GLN A 46 -10.95 -1.94 -3.49
N ASP A 47 -10.41 -1.82 -4.69
CA ASP A 47 -10.85 -2.62 -5.83
C ASP A 47 -10.36 -4.07 -5.75
N LYS A 48 -9.09 -4.27 -5.42
CA LYS A 48 -8.46 -5.59 -5.48
C LYS A 48 -8.54 -6.36 -4.17
N CYS A 49 -8.53 -5.65 -3.05
CA CYS A 49 -8.53 -6.28 -1.73
C CYS A 49 -9.84 -6.12 -0.99
N ASP A 50 -10.78 -5.40 -1.58
CA ASP A 50 -12.12 -5.15 -1.00
C ASP A 50 -12.04 -4.55 0.40
N VAL A 51 -11.12 -3.59 0.58
CA VAL A 51 -10.97 -2.86 1.83
C VAL A 51 -11.23 -1.38 1.58
N THR A 52 -11.76 -0.70 2.59
CA THR A 52 -11.99 0.74 2.51
C THR A 52 -11.05 1.43 3.50
N ALA A 53 -10.16 2.26 2.96
CA ALA A 53 -9.27 3.07 3.76
C ALA A 53 -9.58 4.54 3.50
N PRO A 54 -10.33 5.22 4.40
CA PRO A 54 -10.69 6.61 4.18
C PRO A 54 -9.45 7.49 4.12
N VAL A 55 -9.37 8.34 3.10
CA VAL A 55 -8.24 9.27 2.94
C VAL A 55 -8.11 10.18 4.15
N SER A 56 -9.24 10.56 4.75
CA SER A 56 -9.26 11.43 5.92
C SER A 56 -8.63 10.79 7.16
N GLU A 57 -8.55 9.46 7.19
CA GLU A 57 -7.93 8.73 8.30
C GLU A 57 -6.57 8.17 7.92
N PHE A 58 -6.07 8.56 6.76
CA PHE A 58 -4.77 8.11 6.29
C PHE A 58 -3.66 8.82 7.07
N HIS A 59 -2.80 8.02 7.69
CA HIS A 59 -1.61 8.51 8.38
C HIS A 59 -0.39 7.97 7.65
N ARG A 60 0.40 8.86 7.11
CA ARG A 60 1.54 8.50 6.26
C ARG A 60 2.48 7.49 6.93
N GLU A 61 2.73 7.67 8.22
CA GLU A 61 3.62 6.79 8.97
C GLU A 61 3.09 5.36 9.12
N ASP A 62 1.80 5.13 8.87
CA ASP A 62 1.20 3.80 8.91
C ASP A 62 1.26 3.10 7.55
N TRP A 63 1.65 3.81 6.50
CA TRP A 63 1.60 3.31 5.13
C TRP A 63 2.93 3.52 4.40
N ASP A 64 4.01 3.80 5.12
CA ASP A 64 5.26 4.22 4.48
C ASP A 64 6.19 3.07 4.12
N THR A 65 5.85 1.84 4.47
CA THR A 65 6.61 0.66 4.03
C THR A 65 5.65 -0.40 3.51
N PRO A 66 6.11 -1.26 2.59
CA PRO A 66 5.25 -2.36 2.11
C PRO A 66 4.73 -3.24 3.24
N ASN A 67 5.57 -3.54 4.25
CA ASN A 67 5.13 -4.34 5.39
C ASN A 67 3.99 -3.68 6.15
N LYS A 68 4.08 -2.38 6.37
CA LYS A 68 3.03 -1.64 7.08
C LYS A 68 1.74 -1.61 6.26
N ILE A 69 1.85 -1.43 4.94
CA ILE A 69 0.69 -1.44 4.06
C ILE A 69 -0.02 -2.79 4.12
N ILE A 70 0.75 -3.87 4.05
CA ILE A 70 0.19 -5.23 4.13
C ILE A 70 -0.53 -5.44 5.46
N ALA A 71 0.12 -5.05 6.56
CA ALA A 71 -0.48 -5.20 7.89
C ALA A 71 -1.78 -4.41 8.01
N LYS A 72 -1.81 -3.20 7.46
CA LYS A 72 -2.99 -2.35 7.51
C LYS A 72 -4.12 -2.96 6.70
N VAL A 73 -3.83 -3.46 5.50
CA VAL A 73 -4.83 -4.09 4.64
C VAL A 73 -5.41 -5.32 5.32
N GLU A 74 -4.56 -6.14 5.91
CA GLU A 74 -5.03 -7.34 6.61
C GLU A 74 -5.93 -6.98 7.79
N SER A 75 -5.57 -5.92 8.53
CA SER A 75 -6.38 -5.44 9.64
C SER A 75 -7.77 -5.00 9.16
N LEU A 76 -7.82 -4.28 8.05
CA LEU A 76 -9.08 -3.79 7.50
C LEU A 76 -9.94 -4.92 6.95
N ARG A 77 -9.32 -5.94 6.38
CA ARG A 77 -10.05 -7.09 5.83
C ARG A 77 -10.64 -7.99 6.90
N ASN A 78 -10.05 -7.98 8.08
CA ASN A 78 -10.47 -8.84 9.18
C ASN A 78 -11.49 -8.20 10.12
N GLU A 79 -11.94 -7.02 9.80
CA GLU A 79 -12.98 -6.34 10.59
C GLU A 79 -14.38 -6.86 10.32
#